data_713e660192a111913a07c3c97570c107
#
_entry.id   713e660192a111913a07c3c97570c107
#
_cell.length_a   1.000
_cell.length_b   1.000
_cell.length_c   1.000
_cell.angle_alpha   90.00
_cell.angle_beta   90.00
_cell.angle_gamma   90.00
#
_symmetry.space_group_name_H-M   'P 1'
#
loop_
_entity.id
_entity.type
_entity.pdbx_description
1 polymer ?
#
loop_
_entity_poly.entity_id
_entity_poly.type
_entity_poly.pdbx_seq_one_letter_code
_entity_poly.pdbx_strand_id
1 'polypeptide(L)'
;MRILTTDHLFAWNRLEDCPSLTTVNRLLELLPDAKLLTALRAYRGKGRNDYPVAILWRVHLLRYILRHPTMDACLAELTRNPALRKVAGMQDGPIPEAWNLSRFAEVLGRPEHLALVQEIFRVLIARLAAAVPDLGVHVAGDSAALTARGDTQPQRVALPQPDGGRKEYTTEAGQVVQAYEWFGYKFHLLVDVRHEVALAYRLTPASTADVTAIPALLQQAQEVLPRPADGRGRIQTLAYDKAADDGATHELLAQAHIKPLIENRALWQSEPERMLPGHDGNSNVVHDEAGTLYCYDKVSATPVRHKMAYMGHEQNRGTLKYRCPARHEGWACPSDKKCNGCSVYGKTVRVQCALDLRRFPPIPRATREFETRYKGRTAVERVNARTKLFWGADDGNCTGAYRFHAHLSTILVVHAGFANLLAMAPRHEGQSLSPVRLSVIARRLRDAAQAAA
;
A
#
# COMPACT_ATOMS: atom_id res chain seq x y z
N MET A 1 23.50 50.94 29.37
CA MET A 1 23.53 50.14 28.14
C MET A 1 22.15 49.49 27.97
N ARG A 2 21.30 49.98 27.07
CA ARG A 2 19.99 49.34 26.79
C ARG A 2 20.25 48.13 25.91
N ILE A 3 19.99 46.96 26.42
CA ILE A 3 19.99 45.73 25.60
C ILE A 3 18.77 45.86 24.67
N LEU A 4 19.01 46.07 23.39
CA LEU A 4 17.97 46.00 22.38
C LEU A 4 17.45 44.56 22.37
N THR A 5 16.16 44.41 22.62
CA THR A 5 15.52 43.11 22.51
C THR A 5 15.60 42.66 21.07
N THR A 6 15.76 41.35 20.85
CA THR A 6 15.90 40.73 19.54
C THR A 6 14.78 41.04 18.55
N ASP A 7 13.62 41.49 19.02
CA ASP A 7 12.46 41.92 18.22
C ASP A 7 12.72 43.13 17.32
N HIS A 8 13.76 43.92 17.62
CA HIS A 8 14.14 45.11 16.83
C HIS A 8 15.32 44.86 15.88
N LEU A 9 16.12 43.82 16.12
CA LEU A 9 17.29 43.51 15.31
C LEU A 9 16.95 42.55 14.13
N PHE A 10 15.98 41.65 14.31
CA PHE A 10 15.55 40.73 13.31
C PHE A 10 14.03 40.68 13.29
N ALA A 11 13.42 41.15 12.19
CA ALA A 11 12.03 40.82 11.92
C ALA A 11 11.99 39.29 11.65
N TRP A 12 11.62 38.51 12.67
CA TRP A 12 11.47 37.05 12.56
C TRP A 12 10.67 36.63 11.33
N ASN A 13 9.73 37.47 10.89
CA ASN A 13 8.98 37.33 9.65
C ASN A 13 9.85 37.25 8.38
N ARG A 14 11.06 37.83 8.40
CA ARG A 14 12.02 37.77 7.29
C ARG A 14 12.99 36.59 7.38
N LEU A 15 13.11 35.95 8.55
CA LEU A 15 13.83 34.70 8.73
C LEU A 15 12.93 33.47 8.41
N GLU A 16 11.64 33.71 8.21
CA GLU A 16 10.64 32.66 7.98
C GLU A 16 10.54 32.17 6.53
N ASP A 17 11.37 32.64 5.61
CA ASP A 17 11.53 32.04 4.29
C ASP A 17 12.26 30.67 4.37
N CYS A 18 11.94 29.89 5.40
CA CYS A 18 12.36 28.49 5.48
C CYS A 18 11.39 27.63 4.67
N PRO A 19 11.79 27.11 3.52
CA PRO A 19 10.90 26.29 2.67
C PRO A 19 10.25 25.12 3.40
N SER A 20 10.94 24.60 4.42
CA SER A 20 10.42 23.52 5.26
C SER A 20 9.26 23.99 6.14
N LEU A 21 9.36 25.13 6.81
CA LEU A 21 8.27 25.68 7.64
C LEU A 21 7.06 26.08 6.79
N THR A 22 7.28 26.70 5.65
CA THR A 22 6.22 27.01 4.68
C THR A 22 5.51 25.72 4.23
N THR A 23 6.26 24.66 3.97
CA THR A 23 5.70 23.35 3.58
C THR A 23 4.91 22.72 4.73
N VAL A 24 5.40 22.83 5.98
CA VAL A 24 4.65 22.35 7.15
C VAL A 24 3.34 23.11 7.29
N ASN A 25 3.36 24.45 7.19
CA ASN A 25 2.15 25.25 7.28
C ASN A 25 1.12 24.89 6.21
N ARG A 26 1.56 24.78 4.95
CA ARG A 26 0.71 24.33 3.83
C ARG A 26 0.12 22.95 4.08
N LEU A 27 0.89 22.02 4.65
CA LEU A 27 0.37 20.70 5.01
C LEU A 27 -0.74 20.80 6.06
N LEU A 28 -0.52 21.57 7.13
CA LEU A 28 -1.51 21.74 8.19
C LEU A 28 -2.80 22.41 7.70
N GLU A 29 -2.69 23.38 6.77
CA GLU A 29 -3.83 24.06 6.15
C GLU A 29 -4.61 23.14 5.18
N LEU A 30 -3.93 22.20 4.53
CA LEU A 30 -4.52 21.25 3.60
C LEU A 30 -5.46 20.24 4.29
N LEU A 31 -5.20 19.93 5.55
CA LEU A 31 -5.89 18.84 6.26
C LEU A 31 -7.39 19.15 6.46
N PRO A 32 -8.30 18.24 6.09
CA PRO A 32 -9.72 18.40 6.31
C PRO A 32 -10.13 17.96 7.74
N ASP A 33 -9.52 18.57 8.76
CA ASP A 33 -9.61 18.15 10.16
C ASP A 33 -10.71 18.85 10.98
N ALA A 34 -11.52 19.72 10.38
CA ALA A 34 -12.55 20.50 11.07
C ALA A 34 -13.54 19.64 11.88
N LYS A 35 -14.01 18.50 11.32
CA LYS A 35 -14.90 17.57 12.02
C LYS A 35 -14.22 16.95 13.24
N LEU A 36 -12.99 16.51 13.10
CA LEU A 36 -12.17 15.95 14.19
C LEU A 36 -12.00 16.98 15.33
N LEU A 37 -11.61 18.20 14.99
CA LEU A 37 -11.43 19.27 15.98
C LEU A 37 -12.73 19.62 16.70
N THR A 38 -13.86 19.57 15.99
CA THR A 38 -15.18 19.79 16.62
C THR A 38 -15.54 18.66 17.57
N ALA A 39 -15.35 17.40 17.21
CA ALA A 39 -15.58 16.25 18.06
C ALA A 39 -14.69 16.26 19.31
N LEU A 40 -13.41 16.57 19.14
CA LEU A 40 -12.44 16.66 20.25
C LEU A 40 -12.78 17.80 21.23
N ARG A 41 -13.29 18.95 20.72
CA ARG A 41 -13.78 20.04 21.59
C ARG A 41 -15.01 19.62 22.37
N ALA A 42 -15.96 18.96 21.72
CA ALA A 42 -17.15 18.42 22.35
C ALA A 42 -16.81 17.40 23.44
N TYR A 43 -15.92 16.47 23.16
CA TYR A 43 -15.41 15.49 24.13
C TYR A 43 -14.75 16.14 25.35
N ARG A 44 -13.95 17.18 25.12
CA ARG A 44 -13.31 17.93 26.21
C ARG A 44 -14.32 18.65 27.12
N GLY A 45 -15.39 19.15 26.55
CA GLY A 45 -16.42 19.89 27.29
C GLY A 45 -15.90 21.20 27.89
N LYS A 46 -16.42 21.55 29.09
CA LYS A 46 -16.10 22.78 29.83
C LYS A 46 -14.86 22.67 30.73
N GLY A 47 -14.05 21.61 30.58
CA GLY A 47 -12.85 21.41 31.39
C GLY A 47 -11.74 22.44 31.12
N ARG A 48 -10.68 22.39 31.94
CA ARG A 48 -9.49 23.26 31.82
C ARG A 48 -8.92 23.22 30.40
N ASN A 49 -8.65 24.38 29.81
CA ASN A 49 -8.24 24.54 28.41
C ASN A 49 -6.87 25.21 28.28
N ASP A 50 -5.89 24.79 29.07
CA ASP A 50 -4.52 25.30 28.99
C ASP A 50 -3.90 25.09 27.62
N TYR A 51 -4.24 23.94 26.99
CA TYR A 51 -3.79 23.61 25.64
C TYR A 51 -5.01 23.32 24.75
N PRO A 52 -5.43 24.24 23.87
CA PRO A 52 -6.50 24.01 22.91
C PRO A 52 -6.30 22.74 22.10
N VAL A 53 -7.37 21.98 21.85
CA VAL A 53 -7.27 20.70 21.10
C VAL A 53 -6.62 20.86 19.73
N ALA A 54 -6.78 22.00 19.08
CA ALA A 54 -6.14 22.28 17.80
C ALA A 54 -4.60 22.34 17.92
N ILE A 55 -4.09 22.89 19.03
CA ILE A 55 -2.65 22.92 19.30
C ILE A 55 -2.14 21.51 19.57
N LEU A 56 -2.83 20.74 20.42
CA LEU A 56 -2.44 19.35 20.70
C LEU A 56 -2.42 18.50 19.42
N TRP A 57 -3.42 18.67 18.54
CA TRP A 57 -3.46 18.01 17.25
C TRP A 57 -2.29 18.41 16.34
N ARG A 58 -2.01 19.71 16.20
CA ARG A 58 -0.88 20.18 15.40
C ARG A 58 0.46 19.70 15.94
N VAL A 59 0.68 19.76 17.25
CA VAL A 59 1.91 19.22 17.87
C VAL A 59 2.04 17.72 17.64
N HIS A 60 0.94 17.00 17.77
CA HIS A 60 0.92 15.56 17.47
C HIS A 60 1.31 15.27 16.01
N LEU A 61 0.80 16.04 15.04
CA LEU A 61 1.18 15.94 13.63
C LEU A 61 2.67 16.32 13.41
N LEU A 62 3.17 17.36 14.06
CA LEU A 62 4.54 17.84 13.88
C LEU A 62 5.58 16.78 14.21
N ARG A 63 5.33 15.91 15.20
CA ARG A 63 6.21 14.76 15.50
C ARG A 63 6.49 13.95 14.23
N TYR A 64 5.45 13.63 13.44
CA TYR A 64 5.58 12.80 12.25
C TYR A 64 6.07 13.59 11.03
N ILE A 65 5.59 14.81 10.85
CA ILE A 65 6.02 15.70 9.76
C ILE A 65 7.53 15.94 9.82
N LEU A 66 8.05 16.20 11.01
CA LEU A 66 9.47 16.48 11.25
C LEU A 66 10.28 15.22 11.56
N ARG A 67 9.60 14.06 11.70
CA ARG A 67 10.22 12.75 11.99
C ARG A 67 10.99 12.71 13.29
N HIS A 68 10.44 13.32 14.32
CA HIS A 68 11.00 13.16 15.66
C HIS A 68 10.77 11.74 16.17
N PRO A 69 11.79 11.08 16.71
CA PRO A 69 11.67 9.70 17.19
C PRO A 69 10.71 9.61 18.39
N THR A 70 10.69 10.64 19.22
CA THR A 70 9.82 10.70 20.40
C THR A 70 9.04 12.01 20.45
N MET A 71 7.98 12.04 21.24
CA MET A 71 7.25 13.28 21.51
C MET A 71 8.13 14.29 22.27
N ASP A 72 8.97 13.80 23.20
CA ASP A 72 9.91 14.66 23.93
C ASP A 72 10.90 15.39 23.00
N ALA A 73 11.40 14.68 21.97
CA ALA A 73 12.26 15.30 20.96
C ALA A 73 11.51 16.40 20.17
N CYS A 74 10.25 16.17 19.84
CA CYS A 74 9.41 17.18 19.19
C CYS A 74 9.16 18.40 20.11
N LEU A 75 8.87 18.19 21.37
CA LEU A 75 8.65 19.26 22.35
C LEU A 75 9.94 20.05 22.62
N ALA A 76 11.09 19.38 22.67
CA ALA A 76 12.39 20.04 22.77
C ALA A 76 12.69 20.95 21.55
N GLU A 77 12.30 20.50 20.35
CA GLU A 77 12.40 21.35 19.14
C GLU A 77 11.46 22.54 19.22
N LEU A 78 10.22 22.38 19.66
CA LEU A 78 9.29 23.48 19.87
C LEU A 78 9.80 24.48 20.91
N THR A 79 10.53 24.04 21.94
CA THR A 79 11.11 24.90 22.98
C THR A 79 12.13 25.84 22.39
N ARG A 80 12.98 25.40 21.51
CA ARG A 80 14.09 26.17 20.92
C ARG A 80 13.75 26.87 19.59
N ASN A 81 12.60 26.55 18.98
CA ASN A 81 12.22 27.05 17.64
C ASN A 81 10.91 27.86 17.70
N PRO A 82 10.99 29.19 17.91
CA PRO A 82 9.80 30.06 17.97
C PRO A 82 8.96 30.03 16.67
N ALA A 83 9.60 29.93 15.49
CA ALA A 83 8.91 29.89 14.23
C ALA A 83 8.05 28.63 14.10
N LEU A 84 8.54 27.49 14.60
CA LEU A 84 7.77 26.25 14.66
C LEU A 84 6.60 26.34 15.64
N ARG A 85 6.79 27.02 16.79
CA ARG A 85 5.68 27.31 17.74
C ARG A 85 4.57 28.12 17.07
N LYS A 86 4.91 29.13 16.28
CA LYS A 86 3.93 29.91 15.52
C LYS A 86 3.16 29.05 14.53
N VAL A 87 3.82 28.18 13.79
CA VAL A 87 3.17 27.20 12.88
C VAL A 87 2.25 26.27 13.67
N ALA A 88 2.63 25.84 14.87
CA ALA A 88 1.75 25.04 15.75
C ALA A 88 0.56 25.85 16.30
N GLY A 89 0.55 27.19 16.16
CA GLY A 89 -0.48 28.08 16.71
C GLY A 89 -0.32 28.40 18.18
N MET A 90 0.88 28.23 18.73
CA MET A 90 1.13 28.40 20.15
C MET A 90 1.45 29.87 20.58
N GLN A 91 1.87 30.70 19.63
CA GLN A 91 2.37 32.08 19.95
C GLN A 91 3.30 32.06 21.20
N ASP A 92 2.98 32.86 22.22
CA ASP A 92 3.74 32.95 23.48
C ASP A 92 3.20 32.04 24.59
N GLY A 93 2.26 31.15 24.25
CA GLY A 93 1.65 30.20 25.19
C GLY A 93 2.61 29.10 25.67
N PRO A 94 2.27 28.43 26.78
CA PRO A 94 3.09 27.36 27.33
C PRO A 94 3.11 26.14 26.37
N ILE A 95 4.26 25.47 26.34
CA ILE A 95 4.43 24.22 25.56
C ILE A 95 3.82 23.07 26.37
N PRO A 96 3.01 22.19 25.73
CA PRO A 96 2.48 21.00 26.38
C PRO A 96 3.60 20.07 26.86
N GLU A 97 3.35 19.36 27.95
CA GLU A 97 4.23 18.30 28.39
C GLU A 97 3.92 16.98 27.66
N ALA A 98 4.88 16.06 27.62
CA ALA A 98 4.73 14.78 26.92
C ALA A 98 3.51 13.96 27.39
N TRP A 99 3.18 14.01 28.68
CA TRP A 99 2.00 13.32 29.20
C TRP A 99 0.68 13.90 28.70
N ASN A 100 0.61 15.21 28.39
CA ASN A 100 -0.58 15.80 27.75
C ASN A 100 -0.80 15.21 26.37
N LEU A 101 0.27 15.07 25.58
CA LEU A 101 0.22 14.48 24.24
C LEU A 101 -0.06 12.98 24.30
N SER A 102 0.45 12.28 25.31
CA SER A 102 0.15 10.86 25.54
C SER A 102 -1.35 10.64 25.82
N ARG A 103 -1.95 11.46 26.69
CA ARG A 103 -3.41 11.44 26.94
C ARG A 103 -4.22 11.84 25.70
N PHE A 104 -3.75 12.84 24.98
CA PHE A 104 -4.38 13.27 23.74
C PHE A 104 -4.37 12.12 22.70
N ALA A 105 -3.26 11.42 22.53
CA ALA A 105 -3.16 10.28 21.62
C ALA A 105 -4.12 9.13 22.02
N GLU A 106 -4.32 8.91 23.32
CA GLU A 106 -5.30 7.94 23.82
C GLU A 106 -6.74 8.34 23.47
N VAL A 107 -7.09 9.62 23.65
CA VAL A 107 -8.40 10.15 23.25
C VAL A 107 -8.59 10.08 21.74
N LEU A 108 -7.54 10.41 20.96
CA LEU A 108 -7.55 10.37 19.51
C LEU A 108 -7.76 8.93 18.97
N GLY A 109 -7.25 7.93 19.70
CA GLY A 109 -7.41 6.52 19.33
C GLY A 109 -8.74 5.90 19.72
N ARG A 110 -9.61 6.59 20.43
CA ARG A 110 -10.97 6.08 20.72
C ARG A 110 -11.76 5.91 19.42
N PRO A 111 -12.61 4.89 19.29
CA PRO A 111 -13.28 4.56 18.04
C PRO A 111 -13.94 5.75 17.34
N GLU A 112 -14.63 6.61 18.09
CA GLU A 112 -15.33 7.79 17.59
C GLU A 112 -14.39 8.85 16.97
N HIS A 113 -13.21 9.08 17.57
CA HIS A 113 -12.22 10.03 17.06
C HIS A 113 -11.31 9.38 16.01
N LEU A 114 -10.94 8.12 16.20
CA LEU A 114 -10.12 7.37 15.26
C LEU A 114 -10.80 7.28 13.90
N ALA A 115 -12.13 7.06 13.87
CA ALA A 115 -12.91 7.05 12.62
C ALA A 115 -12.78 8.38 11.86
N LEU A 116 -12.72 9.52 12.57
CA LEU A 116 -12.52 10.85 11.97
C LEU A 116 -11.09 11.04 11.45
N VAL A 117 -10.08 10.52 12.15
CA VAL A 117 -8.69 10.53 11.63
C VAL A 117 -8.59 9.69 10.34
N GLN A 118 -9.24 8.52 10.32
CA GLN A 118 -9.32 7.68 9.12
C GLN A 118 -10.12 8.36 7.99
N GLU A 119 -11.15 9.14 8.33
CA GLU A 119 -11.88 9.94 7.34
C GLU A 119 -10.98 11.01 6.70
N ILE A 120 -10.12 11.69 7.49
CA ILE A 120 -9.14 12.63 6.96
C ILE A 120 -8.25 11.95 5.92
N PHE A 121 -7.71 10.76 6.24
CA PHE A 121 -6.91 9.99 5.29
C PHE A 121 -7.69 9.70 4.00
N ARG A 122 -8.92 9.16 4.11
CA ARG A 122 -9.77 8.83 2.95
C ARG A 122 -10.06 10.05 2.08
N VAL A 123 -10.38 11.19 2.69
CA VAL A 123 -10.62 12.46 1.95
C VAL A 123 -9.37 12.90 1.21
N LEU A 124 -8.19 12.80 1.82
CA LEU A 124 -6.92 13.13 1.17
C LEU A 124 -6.63 12.21 -0.02
N ILE A 125 -6.87 10.90 0.11
CA ILE A 125 -6.69 9.98 -1.02
C ILE A 125 -7.72 10.24 -2.13
N ALA A 126 -8.97 10.53 -1.79
CA ALA A 126 -9.99 10.86 -2.79
C ALA A 126 -9.63 12.15 -3.57
N ARG A 127 -9.16 13.20 -2.88
CA ARG A 127 -8.66 14.45 -3.52
C ARG A 127 -7.48 14.15 -4.45
N LEU A 128 -6.54 13.35 -3.97
CA LEU A 128 -5.37 12.95 -4.75
C LEU A 128 -5.77 12.17 -6.00
N ALA A 129 -6.69 11.23 -5.86
CA ALA A 129 -7.19 10.40 -6.96
C ALA A 129 -7.98 11.21 -8.00
N ALA A 130 -8.64 12.28 -7.60
CA ALA A 130 -9.29 13.21 -8.53
C ALA A 130 -8.27 14.05 -9.32
N ALA A 131 -7.14 14.43 -8.68
CA ALA A 131 -6.09 15.23 -9.30
C ALA A 131 -5.08 14.40 -10.13
N VAL A 132 -5.03 13.09 -9.95
CA VAL A 132 -4.02 12.20 -10.53
C VAL A 132 -4.70 11.03 -11.24
N PRO A 133 -4.91 11.14 -12.57
CA PRO A 133 -5.72 10.18 -13.34
C PRO A 133 -5.20 8.73 -13.32
N ASP A 134 -3.94 8.49 -13.13
CA ASP A 134 -3.32 7.17 -13.11
C ASP A 134 -3.12 6.59 -11.69
N LEU A 135 -3.45 7.35 -10.63
CA LEU A 135 -3.39 6.83 -9.25
C LEU A 135 -4.40 5.69 -9.04
N GLY A 136 -3.94 4.58 -8.51
CA GLY A 136 -4.77 3.42 -8.19
C GLY A 136 -5.09 2.51 -9.37
N VAL A 137 -4.48 2.70 -10.55
CA VAL A 137 -4.67 1.80 -11.70
C VAL A 137 -3.96 0.46 -11.48
N HIS A 138 -2.73 0.50 -11.01
CA HIS A 138 -1.94 -0.67 -10.66
C HIS A 138 -1.58 -0.62 -9.18
N VAL A 139 -2.02 -1.61 -8.42
CA VAL A 139 -1.84 -1.63 -6.98
C VAL A 139 -1.05 -2.85 -6.52
N ALA A 140 -0.41 -2.72 -5.39
CA ALA A 140 0.27 -3.81 -4.71
C ALA A 140 -0.17 -3.87 -3.25
N GLY A 141 -0.35 -5.08 -2.73
CA GLY A 141 -0.69 -5.31 -1.33
C GLY A 141 0.36 -6.16 -0.62
N ASP A 142 0.53 -5.91 0.66
CA ASP A 142 1.42 -6.67 1.55
C ASP A 142 1.06 -6.41 3.01
N SER A 143 1.59 -7.23 3.90
CA SER A 143 1.52 -7.01 5.34
C SER A 143 2.90 -6.84 5.96
N ALA A 144 2.98 -6.03 7.01
CA ALA A 144 4.18 -5.84 7.80
C ALA A 144 3.90 -6.07 9.29
N ALA A 145 4.83 -6.75 9.96
CA ALA A 145 4.81 -6.88 11.41
C ALA A 145 5.08 -5.53 12.07
N LEU A 146 4.30 -5.19 13.09
CA LEU A 146 4.52 -4.03 13.96
C LEU A 146 4.55 -4.50 15.42
N THR A 147 5.64 -4.17 16.10
CA THR A 147 5.84 -4.55 17.50
C THR A 147 5.04 -3.63 18.42
N ALA A 148 4.34 -4.19 19.39
CA ALA A 148 3.63 -3.44 20.42
C ALA A 148 4.26 -3.66 21.79
N ARG A 149 4.11 -2.67 22.68
CA ARG A 149 4.45 -2.79 24.10
C ARG A 149 3.18 -2.93 24.93
N GLY A 150 3.27 -3.72 25.99
CA GLY A 150 2.22 -3.86 27.00
C GLY A 150 1.30 -5.05 26.76
N ASP A 151 0.54 -5.38 27.79
CA ASP A 151 -0.36 -6.52 27.81
C ASP A 151 -1.64 -6.25 27.02
N THR A 152 -2.26 -7.33 26.58
CA THR A 152 -3.61 -7.29 26.04
C THR A 152 -4.61 -6.82 27.12
N GLN A 153 -5.49 -5.87 26.75
CA GLN A 153 -6.62 -5.45 27.57
C GLN A 153 -7.94 -5.75 26.85
N PRO A 154 -8.26 -7.02 26.58
CA PRO A 154 -9.33 -7.39 25.65
C PRO A 154 -10.71 -6.93 26.09
N GLN A 155 -10.95 -6.72 27.39
CA GLN A 155 -12.30 -6.40 27.91
C GLN A 155 -12.65 -4.90 27.90
N ARG A 156 -11.72 -4.02 27.58
CA ARG A 156 -11.91 -2.56 27.69
C ARG A 156 -11.79 -1.77 26.40
N VAL A 157 -11.36 -2.39 25.32
CA VAL A 157 -11.01 -1.69 24.08
C VAL A 157 -11.68 -2.36 22.89
N ALA A 158 -12.52 -1.63 22.18
CA ALA A 158 -13.26 -2.09 20.99
C ALA A 158 -12.38 -2.18 19.71
N LEU A 159 -11.08 -1.95 19.81
CA LEU A 159 -10.13 -2.02 18.69
C LEU A 159 -9.40 -3.38 18.67
N PRO A 160 -8.86 -3.80 17.53
CA PRO A 160 -7.95 -4.93 17.47
C PRO A 160 -6.86 -4.82 18.55
N GLN A 161 -6.63 -5.90 19.27
CA GLN A 161 -5.63 -6.00 20.32
C GLN A 161 -4.35 -6.65 19.77
N PRO A 162 -3.16 -6.35 20.32
CA PRO A 162 -1.94 -7.03 19.95
C PRO A 162 -1.97 -8.48 20.42
N ASP A 163 -1.39 -9.37 19.63
CA ASP A 163 -1.17 -10.78 20.00
C ASP A 163 0.16 -11.30 19.45
N GLY A 164 0.41 -12.62 19.62
CA GLY A 164 1.60 -13.28 19.11
C GLY A 164 1.51 -13.52 17.60
N GLY A 165 2.50 -13.02 16.86
CA GLY A 165 2.70 -13.31 15.45
C GLY A 165 3.94 -14.16 15.21
N ARG A 166 3.91 -15.00 14.17
CA ARG A 166 5.04 -15.82 13.75
C ARG A 166 5.14 -15.82 12.22
N LYS A 167 6.34 -15.65 11.72
CA LYS A 167 6.68 -15.78 10.30
C LYS A 167 7.84 -16.73 10.13
N GLU A 168 7.64 -17.78 9.35
CA GLU A 168 8.65 -18.77 9.05
C GLU A 168 9.20 -18.58 7.65
N TYR A 169 10.50 -18.71 7.52
CA TYR A 169 11.22 -18.78 6.26
C TYR A 169 11.64 -20.23 6.04
N THR A 170 11.15 -20.83 4.96
CA THR A 170 11.41 -22.24 4.63
C THR A 170 12.30 -22.35 3.39
N THR A 171 13.10 -23.42 3.32
CA THR A 171 13.77 -23.85 2.09
C THR A 171 12.76 -24.32 1.05
N GLU A 172 13.22 -24.58 -0.18
CA GLU A 172 12.39 -25.24 -1.21
C GLU A 172 11.91 -26.64 -0.78
N ALA A 173 12.65 -27.32 0.10
CA ALA A 173 12.28 -28.60 0.68
C ALA A 173 11.30 -28.48 1.87
N GLY A 174 10.81 -27.27 2.20
CA GLY A 174 9.85 -27.04 3.29
C GLY A 174 10.45 -27.01 4.70
N GLN A 175 11.77 -27.07 4.84
CA GLN A 175 12.43 -27.00 6.16
C GLN A 175 12.50 -25.54 6.64
N VAL A 176 12.12 -25.28 7.88
CA VAL A 176 12.20 -23.94 8.50
C VAL A 176 13.67 -23.58 8.71
N VAL A 177 14.15 -22.55 8.03
CA VAL A 177 15.52 -22.01 8.18
C VAL A 177 15.57 -20.94 9.25
N GLN A 178 14.51 -20.11 9.33
CA GLN A 178 14.43 -19.02 10.28
C GLN A 178 12.96 -18.80 10.66
N ALA A 179 12.70 -18.57 11.95
CA ALA A 179 11.41 -18.10 12.44
C ALA A 179 11.59 -16.72 13.07
N TYR A 180 10.69 -15.81 12.74
CA TYR A 180 10.59 -14.49 13.36
C TYR A 180 9.29 -14.41 14.15
N GLU A 181 9.38 -14.16 15.43
CA GLU A 181 8.26 -14.04 16.34
C GLU A 181 8.20 -12.61 16.90
N TRP A 182 6.98 -12.07 17.02
CA TRP A 182 6.76 -10.77 17.63
C TRP A 182 5.43 -10.74 18.38
N PHE A 183 5.34 -9.86 19.35
CA PHE A 183 4.08 -9.51 19.97
C PHE A 183 3.62 -8.15 19.43
N GLY A 184 2.40 -8.07 18.88
CA GLY A 184 1.91 -6.83 18.30
C GLY A 184 0.82 -7.00 17.26
N TYR A 185 1.01 -6.35 16.15
CA TYR A 185 0.01 -6.25 15.08
C TYR A 185 0.58 -6.67 13.73
N LYS A 186 -0.33 -6.91 12.78
CA LYS A 186 -0.05 -6.84 11.33
C LYS A 186 -0.65 -5.59 10.74
N PHE A 187 0.17 -4.87 10.01
CA PHE A 187 -0.20 -3.69 9.25
C PHE A 187 -0.32 -4.08 7.79
N HIS A 188 -1.56 -4.13 7.30
CA HIS A 188 -1.87 -4.45 5.90
C HIS A 188 -2.02 -3.16 5.12
N LEU A 189 -1.37 -3.09 3.95
CA LEU A 189 -1.39 -1.96 3.04
C LEU A 189 -1.84 -2.37 1.64
N LEU A 190 -2.57 -1.48 1.00
CA LEU A 190 -2.77 -1.44 -0.44
C LEU A 190 -2.17 -0.14 -0.98
N VAL A 191 -1.24 -0.22 -1.91
CA VAL A 191 -0.40 0.89 -2.37
C VAL A 191 -0.50 1.03 -3.88
N ASP A 192 -0.52 2.26 -4.38
CA ASP A 192 -0.30 2.54 -5.80
C ASP A 192 1.15 2.23 -6.18
N VAL A 193 1.32 1.43 -7.23
CA VAL A 193 2.64 0.94 -7.67
C VAL A 193 3.53 2.06 -8.20
N ARG A 194 2.95 3.00 -8.96
CA ARG A 194 3.70 4.08 -9.62
C ARG A 194 4.07 5.19 -8.67
N HIS A 195 3.10 5.62 -7.86
CA HIS A 195 3.25 6.78 -6.98
C HIS A 195 3.73 6.43 -5.58
N GLU A 196 3.72 5.14 -5.21
CA GLU A 196 4.08 4.65 -3.87
C GLU A 196 3.29 5.36 -2.76
N VAL A 197 1.99 5.52 -3.00
CA VAL A 197 1.03 6.13 -2.07
C VAL A 197 0.11 5.05 -1.53
N ALA A 198 -0.05 5.01 -0.20
CA ALA A 198 -1.02 4.13 0.45
C ALA A 198 -2.44 4.56 0.07
N LEU A 199 -3.23 3.66 -0.48
CA LEU A 199 -4.63 3.88 -0.87
C LEU A 199 -5.60 3.40 0.20
N ALA A 200 -5.26 2.30 0.87
CA ALA A 200 -6.01 1.72 1.96
C ALA A 200 -5.06 1.05 2.95
N TYR A 201 -5.50 0.94 4.20
CA TYR A 201 -4.75 0.24 5.23
C TYR A 201 -5.67 -0.40 6.27
N ARG A 202 -5.15 -1.44 6.91
CA ARG A 202 -5.82 -2.10 8.03
C ARG A 202 -4.80 -2.56 9.07
N LEU A 203 -5.16 -2.41 10.34
CA LEU A 203 -4.41 -2.96 11.45
C LEU A 203 -5.19 -4.13 12.03
N THR A 204 -4.52 -5.28 12.18
CA THR A 204 -5.11 -6.50 12.76
C THR A 204 -4.20 -7.05 13.85
N PRO A 205 -4.67 -7.95 14.70
CA PRO A 205 -3.79 -8.76 15.54
C PRO A 205 -2.73 -9.46 14.68
N ALA A 206 -1.56 -9.73 15.27
CA ALA A 206 -0.42 -10.31 14.54
C ALA A 206 -0.69 -11.74 14.01
N SER A 207 -1.57 -12.50 14.66
CA SER A 207 -1.97 -13.85 14.26
C SER A 207 -2.87 -13.89 13.01
N THR A 208 -3.45 -12.76 12.60
CA THR A 208 -4.42 -12.69 11.50
C THR A 208 -3.76 -13.07 10.17
N ALA A 209 -4.41 -13.94 9.39
CA ALA A 209 -3.92 -14.32 8.07
C ALA A 209 -4.08 -13.17 7.07
N ASP A 210 -3.08 -12.95 6.20
CA ASP A 210 -3.00 -11.79 5.30
C ASP A 210 -4.17 -11.72 4.31
N VAL A 211 -4.61 -12.87 3.81
CA VAL A 211 -5.73 -12.99 2.86
C VAL A 211 -7.05 -12.42 3.42
N THR A 212 -7.26 -12.48 4.73
CA THR A 212 -8.49 -11.98 5.36
C THR A 212 -8.63 -10.46 5.31
N ALA A 213 -7.53 -9.74 5.12
CA ALA A 213 -7.53 -8.28 5.01
C ALA A 213 -7.82 -7.77 3.58
N ILE A 214 -7.59 -8.60 2.55
CA ILE A 214 -7.68 -8.20 1.13
C ILE A 214 -9.07 -7.64 0.76
N PRO A 215 -10.20 -8.30 1.10
CA PRO A 215 -11.52 -7.77 0.74
C PRO A 215 -11.78 -6.37 1.28
N ALA A 216 -11.46 -6.14 2.56
CA ALA A 216 -11.66 -4.85 3.21
C ALA A 216 -10.72 -3.76 2.64
N LEU A 217 -9.47 -4.08 2.30
CA LEU A 217 -8.54 -3.15 1.66
C LEU A 217 -9.02 -2.74 0.26
N LEU A 218 -9.48 -3.70 -0.53
CA LEU A 218 -10.03 -3.43 -1.86
C LEU A 218 -11.28 -2.56 -1.77
N GLN A 219 -12.20 -2.88 -0.86
CA GLN A 219 -13.39 -2.08 -0.64
C GLN A 219 -13.03 -0.63 -0.26
N GLN A 220 -12.16 -0.42 0.72
CA GLN A 220 -11.71 0.92 1.13
C GLN A 220 -11.08 1.70 -0.02
N ALA A 221 -10.23 1.06 -0.84
CA ALA A 221 -9.63 1.71 -1.99
C ALA A 221 -10.67 2.06 -3.06
N GLN A 222 -11.62 1.17 -3.35
CA GLN A 222 -12.69 1.41 -4.33
C GLN A 222 -13.67 2.52 -3.90
N GLU A 223 -13.87 2.73 -2.60
CA GLU A 223 -14.71 3.81 -2.07
C GLU A 223 -14.11 5.19 -2.32
N VAL A 224 -12.78 5.31 -2.35
CA VAL A 224 -12.09 6.60 -2.50
C VAL A 224 -11.59 6.86 -3.93
N LEU A 225 -11.46 5.83 -4.75
CA LEU A 225 -11.03 5.95 -6.14
C LEU A 225 -12.23 6.28 -7.05
N PRO A 226 -12.10 7.28 -7.95
CA PRO A 226 -13.15 7.58 -8.93
C PRO A 226 -13.44 6.37 -9.80
N ARG A 227 -14.72 6.13 -10.10
CA ARG A 227 -15.12 5.10 -11.05
C ARG A 227 -15.00 5.63 -12.48
N PRO A 228 -14.33 4.92 -13.39
CA PRO A 228 -14.32 5.24 -14.80
C PRO A 228 -15.75 5.20 -15.41
N ALA A 229 -15.93 5.88 -16.55
CA ALA A 229 -17.21 5.95 -17.23
C ALA A 229 -17.76 4.59 -17.72
N ASP A 230 -16.90 3.58 -17.85
CA ASP A 230 -17.28 2.22 -18.24
C ASP A 230 -17.90 1.41 -17.06
N GLY A 231 -18.06 2.03 -15.90
CA GLY A 231 -18.65 1.42 -14.70
C GLY A 231 -17.76 0.39 -13.99
N ARG A 232 -16.58 0.08 -14.55
CA ARG A 232 -15.59 -0.81 -13.91
C ARG A 232 -14.86 -0.06 -12.81
N GLY A 233 -14.28 -0.81 -11.86
CA GLY A 233 -13.40 -0.20 -10.86
C GLY A 233 -12.13 0.38 -11.52
N ARG A 234 -11.51 1.37 -10.90
CA ARG A 234 -10.27 1.98 -11.40
C ARG A 234 -9.08 1.04 -11.32
N ILE A 235 -9.06 0.13 -10.35
CA ILE A 235 -7.98 -0.83 -10.16
C ILE A 235 -8.03 -1.87 -11.28
N GLN A 236 -6.96 -1.96 -12.06
CA GLN A 236 -6.83 -2.93 -13.16
C GLN A 236 -6.02 -4.16 -12.77
N THR A 237 -4.99 -3.99 -11.93
CA THR A 237 -4.16 -5.10 -11.46
C THR A 237 -3.88 -5.00 -9.98
N LEU A 238 -3.82 -6.15 -9.30
CA LEU A 238 -3.34 -6.28 -7.93
C LEU A 238 -2.16 -7.24 -7.88
N ALA A 239 -1.00 -6.75 -7.44
CA ALA A 239 0.15 -7.58 -7.12
C ALA A 239 0.15 -7.93 -5.62
N TYR A 240 0.30 -9.22 -5.32
CA TYR A 240 0.39 -9.74 -3.96
C TYR A 240 1.37 -10.93 -3.90
N ASP A 241 1.83 -11.28 -2.71
CA ASP A 241 2.70 -12.44 -2.56
C ASP A 241 1.92 -13.78 -2.72
N LYS A 242 2.66 -14.89 -2.74
CA LYS A 242 2.08 -16.24 -2.88
C LYS A 242 1.13 -16.64 -1.74
N ALA A 243 1.14 -15.94 -0.61
CA ALA A 243 0.20 -16.22 0.49
C ALA A 243 -1.25 -15.90 0.10
N ALA A 244 -1.45 -14.99 -0.87
CA ALA A 244 -2.76 -14.63 -1.42
C ALA A 244 -3.22 -15.54 -2.57
N ASP A 245 -2.47 -16.59 -2.92
CA ASP A 245 -2.82 -17.50 -4.02
C ASP A 245 -3.83 -18.57 -3.56
N ASP A 246 -5.05 -18.14 -3.31
CA ASP A 246 -6.20 -18.98 -2.96
C ASP A 246 -7.41 -18.70 -3.87
N GLY A 247 -8.34 -19.68 -3.96
CA GLY A 247 -9.52 -19.59 -4.83
C GLY A 247 -10.39 -18.36 -4.53
N ALA A 248 -10.66 -18.08 -3.26
CA ALA A 248 -11.55 -17.00 -2.85
C ALA A 248 -10.99 -15.63 -3.24
N THR A 249 -9.68 -15.44 -3.10
CA THR A 249 -9.01 -14.20 -3.54
C THR A 249 -9.11 -14.03 -5.06
N HIS A 250 -8.87 -15.09 -5.84
CA HIS A 250 -8.98 -15.02 -7.30
C HIS A 250 -10.42 -14.78 -7.77
N GLU A 251 -11.42 -15.37 -7.12
CA GLU A 251 -12.84 -15.11 -7.38
C GLU A 251 -13.23 -13.66 -7.07
N LEU A 252 -12.81 -13.14 -5.92
CA LEU A 252 -13.03 -11.74 -5.53
C LEU A 252 -12.45 -10.77 -6.57
N LEU A 253 -11.24 -11.02 -7.04
CA LEU A 253 -10.57 -10.18 -8.04
C LEU A 253 -11.25 -10.27 -9.40
N ALA A 254 -11.70 -11.47 -9.80
CA ALA A 254 -12.44 -11.67 -11.05
C ALA A 254 -13.78 -10.93 -11.03
N GLN A 255 -14.53 -11.00 -9.93
CA GLN A 255 -15.79 -10.26 -9.73
C GLN A 255 -15.58 -8.74 -9.80
N ALA A 256 -14.45 -8.25 -9.25
CA ALA A 256 -14.08 -6.85 -9.32
C ALA A 256 -13.43 -6.43 -10.65
N HIS A 257 -13.29 -7.33 -11.63
CA HIS A 257 -12.57 -7.14 -12.90
C HIS A 257 -11.10 -6.72 -12.72
N ILE A 258 -10.45 -7.15 -11.63
CA ILE A 258 -9.05 -6.89 -11.33
C ILE A 258 -8.22 -8.10 -11.76
N LYS A 259 -7.16 -7.87 -12.54
CA LYS A 259 -6.24 -8.93 -12.97
C LYS A 259 -5.25 -9.23 -11.85
N PRO A 260 -5.21 -10.47 -11.33
CA PRO A 260 -4.25 -10.83 -10.28
C PRO A 260 -2.83 -10.94 -10.84
N LEU A 261 -1.88 -10.45 -10.07
CA LEU A 261 -0.45 -10.63 -10.23
C LEU A 261 0.08 -11.31 -8.95
N ILE A 262 -0.29 -12.58 -8.77
CA ILE A 262 -0.01 -13.37 -7.57
C ILE A 262 0.84 -14.57 -7.98
N GLU A 263 1.98 -14.78 -7.30
CA GLU A 263 2.81 -15.95 -7.53
C GLU A 263 2.11 -17.23 -7.13
N ASN A 264 2.46 -18.33 -7.82
CA ASN A 264 1.89 -19.64 -7.53
C ASN A 264 2.35 -20.14 -6.17
N ARG A 265 1.38 -20.56 -5.34
CA ARG A 265 1.64 -21.36 -4.15
C ARG A 265 1.63 -22.82 -4.56
N ALA A 266 2.82 -23.43 -4.66
CA ALA A 266 2.96 -24.84 -5.02
C ALA A 266 2.31 -25.74 -3.96
N LEU A 267 1.27 -26.48 -4.36
CA LEU A 267 0.49 -27.37 -3.50
C LEU A 267 0.44 -28.81 -4.05
N TRP A 268 0.82 -29.01 -5.33
CA TRP A 268 0.83 -30.35 -5.90
C TRP A 268 2.02 -31.14 -5.38
N GLN A 269 1.73 -32.32 -4.86
CA GLN A 269 2.76 -33.18 -4.24
C GLN A 269 3.24 -34.29 -5.16
N SER A 270 2.40 -34.82 -6.07
CA SER A 270 2.68 -36.05 -6.76
C SER A 270 2.73 -35.94 -8.28
N GLU A 271 2.02 -35.01 -8.89
CA GLU A 271 1.93 -34.88 -10.34
C GLU A 271 2.43 -33.48 -10.77
N PRO A 272 3.55 -33.38 -11.51
CA PRO A 272 4.09 -32.09 -11.95
C PRO A 272 3.23 -31.42 -13.03
N GLU A 273 2.37 -32.18 -13.69
CA GLU A 273 1.53 -31.72 -14.81
C GLU A 273 0.21 -32.50 -14.90
N ARG A 274 -0.81 -31.85 -15.43
CA ARG A 274 -2.14 -32.43 -15.66
C ARG A 274 -2.64 -32.14 -17.07
N MET A 275 -3.48 -33.03 -17.58
CA MET A 275 -4.16 -32.77 -18.84
C MET A 275 -5.03 -31.52 -18.75
N LEU A 276 -5.09 -30.77 -19.85
CA LEU A 276 -5.93 -29.56 -19.88
C LEU A 276 -7.41 -29.99 -19.83
N PRO A 277 -8.21 -29.45 -18.88
CA PRO A 277 -9.64 -29.76 -18.80
C PRO A 277 -10.38 -29.47 -20.11
N GLY A 278 -11.31 -30.33 -20.50
CA GLY A 278 -12.08 -30.21 -21.74
C GLY A 278 -11.33 -30.63 -23.02
N HIS A 279 -10.12 -31.12 -22.88
CA HIS A 279 -9.39 -31.76 -23.98
C HIS A 279 -9.25 -33.25 -23.69
N ASP A 280 -10.18 -34.05 -24.22
CA ASP A 280 -10.22 -35.51 -24.06
C ASP A 280 -8.89 -36.16 -24.42
N GLY A 281 -8.63 -37.38 -23.90
CA GLY A 281 -7.35 -38.08 -23.88
C GLY A 281 -6.50 -38.17 -25.16
N ASN A 282 -6.99 -37.61 -26.26
CA ASN A 282 -6.24 -37.43 -27.52
C ASN A 282 -5.40 -36.16 -27.59
N SER A 283 -5.50 -35.27 -26.59
CA SER A 283 -4.70 -34.05 -26.53
C SER A 283 -3.29 -34.37 -26.07
N ASN A 284 -2.31 -33.73 -26.69
CA ASN A 284 -0.93 -33.71 -26.22
C ASN A 284 -0.61 -32.43 -25.44
N VAL A 285 -1.62 -31.71 -24.92
CA VAL A 285 -1.49 -30.47 -24.21
C VAL A 285 -1.74 -30.70 -22.72
N VAL A 286 -0.77 -30.30 -21.93
CA VAL A 286 -0.80 -30.35 -20.44
C VAL A 286 -0.54 -28.98 -19.85
N HIS A 287 -0.79 -28.84 -18.58
CA HIS A 287 -0.42 -27.64 -17.82
C HIS A 287 0.27 -28.03 -16.50
N ASP A 288 1.18 -27.17 -16.06
CA ASP A 288 1.75 -27.26 -14.70
C ASP A 288 0.80 -26.61 -13.67
N GLU A 289 1.22 -26.64 -12.41
CA GLU A 289 0.42 -26.04 -11.32
C GLU A 289 0.26 -24.51 -11.43
N ALA A 290 1.24 -23.84 -12.05
CA ALA A 290 1.19 -22.40 -12.29
C ALA A 290 0.29 -22.01 -13.46
N GLY A 291 -0.28 -23.02 -14.18
CA GLY A 291 -1.13 -22.82 -15.35
C GLY A 291 -0.37 -22.59 -16.66
N THR A 292 0.94 -22.88 -16.68
CA THR A 292 1.72 -22.82 -17.92
C THR A 292 1.39 -24.00 -18.81
N LEU A 293 1.05 -23.72 -20.07
CA LEU A 293 0.71 -24.75 -21.03
C LEU A 293 1.96 -25.29 -21.75
N TYR A 294 1.98 -26.61 -21.89
CA TYR A 294 2.98 -27.36 -22.66
C TYR A 294 2.34 -28.28 -23.62
N CYS A 295 3.02 -28.60 -24.73
CA CYS A 295 2.67 -29.69 -25.61
C CYS A 295 3.81 -30.70 -25.68
N TYR A 296 3.46 -31.98 -25.84
CA TYR A 296 4.41 -33.03 -26.11
C TYR A 296 4.40 -33.36 -27.58
N ASP A 297 5.56 -33.69 -28.16
CA ASP A 297 5.55 -34.32 -29.47
C ASP A 297 4.98 -35.75 -29.35
N LYS A 298 4.29 -36.20 -30.41
CA LYS A 298 3.59 -37.48 -30.44
C LYS A 298 4.33 -38.55 -31.28
N VAL A 299 5.55 -38.27 -31.70
CA VAL A 299 6.28 -39.07 -32.69
C VAL A 299 7.60 -39.60 -32.15
N SER A 300 8.29 -38.81 -31.36
CA SER A 300 9.57 -39.21 -30.78
C SER A 300 9.39 -40.34 -29.76
N ALA A 301 10.38 -41.23 -29.72
CA ALA A 301 10.41 -42.36 -28.78
C ALA A 301 10.37 -41.87 -27.31
N THR A 302 11.03 -40.76 -27.05
CA THR A 302 10.91 -40.03 -25.79
C THR A 302 10.28 -38.67 -26.08
N PRO A 303 8.98 -38.50 -25.73
CA PRO A 303 8.27 -37.26 -26.00
C PRO A 303 8.94 -36.06 -25.34
N VAL A 304 9.25 -35.01 -26.10
CA VAL A 304 9.85 -33.77 -25.61
C VAL A 304 8.76 -32.77 -25.29
N ARG A 305 8.87 -32.13 -24.10
CA ARG A 305 7.97 -31.10 -23.63
C ARG A 305 8.36 -29.74 -24.19
N HIS A 306 7.41 -29.02 -24.79
CA HIS A 306 7.62 -27.68 -25.33
C HIS A 306 6.58 -26.73 -24.74
N LYS A 307 7.03 -25.59 -24.20
CA LYS A 307 6.16 -24.53 -23.71
C LYS A 307 5.37 -23.92 -24.87
N MET A 308 4.05 -23.86 -24.76
CA MET A 308 3.20 -23.25 -25.80
C MET A 308 3.35 -21.73 -25.83
N ALA A 309 3.35 -21.15 -27.03
CA ALA A 309 3.44 -19.71 -27.20
C ALA A 309 2.13 -19.02 -26.80
N TYR A 310 2.19 -18.15 -25.79
CA TYR A 310 1.06 -17.33 -25.36
C TYR A 310 0.82 -16.19 -26.35
N MET A 311 -0.43 -16.05 -26.83
CA MET A 311 -0.83 -15.10 -27.86
C MET A 311 -1.70 -13.95 -27.33
N GLY A 312 -2.08 -13.98 -26.04
CA GLY A 312 -2.88 -12.94 -25.41
C GLY A 312 -4.16 -13.45 -24.75
N HIS A 313 -4.80 -12.56 -23.99
CA HIS A 313 -6.09 -12.76 -23.36
C HIS A 313 -7.21 -12.19 -24.26
N GLU A 314 -8.10 -13.04 -24.74
CA GLU A 314 -9.27 -12.65 -25.53
C GLU A 314 -10.40 -12.24 -24.57
N GLN A 315 -10.46 -10.95 -24.21
CA GLN A 315 -11.33 -10.40 -23.17
C GLN A 315 -12.83 -10.71 -23.40
N ASN A 316 -13.29 -10.59 -24.65
CA ASN A 316 -14.69 -10.83 -25.02
C ASN A 316 -15.12 -12.30 -24.84
N ARG A 317 -14.17 -13.23 -24.82
CA ARG A 317 -14.39 -14.67 -24.65
C ARG A 317 -13.97 -15.18 -23.28
N GLY A 318 -13.26 -14.38 -22.49
CA GLY A 318 -12.67 -14.81 -21.23
C GLY A 318 -11.64 -15.94 -21.40
N THR A 319 -10.91 -15.97 -22.53
CA THR A 319 -9.98 -17.06 -22.85
C THR A 319 -8.55 -16.59 -23.01
N LEU A 320 -7.62 -17.45 -22.57
CA LEU A 320 -6.20 -17.35 -22.90
C LEU A 320 -5.95 -18.09 -24.21
N LYS A 321 -5.32 -17.41 -25.16
CA LYS A 321 -5.00 -17.99 -26.47
C LYS A 321 -3.53 -18.41 -26.52
N TYR A 322 -3.30 -19.65 -26.87
CA TYR A 322 -1.97 -20.23 -27.09
C TYR A 322 -1.87 -20.80 -28.49
N ARG A 323 -0.66 -20.90 -29.04
CA ARG A 323 -0.39 -21.57 -30.33
C ARG A 323 0.80 -22.50 -30.26
N CYS A 324 0.96 -23.31 -31.27
CA CYS A 324 2.08 -24.22 -31.46
C CYS A 324 3.41 -23.45 -31.38
N PRO A 325 4.33 -23.82 -30.49
CA PRO A 325 5.60 -23.12 -30.33
C PRO A 325 6.50 -23.25 -31.55
N ALA A 326 6.54 -24.43 -32.18
CA ALA A 326 7.33 -24.67 -33.39
C ALA A 326 6.93 -23.72 -34.51
N ARG A 327 5.62 -23.60 -34.78
CA ARG A 327 5.11 -22.65 -35.78
C ARG A 327 5.23 -21.19 -35.40
N HIS A 328 5.32 -20.89 -34.10
CA HIS A 328 5.52 -19.54 -33.60
C HIS A 328 6.97 -19.08 -33.77
N GLU A 329 7.90 -19.95 -33.43
CA GLU A 329 9.34 -19.67 -33.40
C GLU A 329 10.09 -20.10 -34.66
N GLY A 330 9.42 -20.89 -35.55
CA GLY A 330 9.99 -21.26 -36.85
C GLY A 330 10.92 -22.45 -36.82
N TRP A 331 10.83 -23.34 -35.81
CA TRP A 331 11.63 -24.57 -35.76
C TRP A 331 10.85 -25.82 -36.17
N ALA A 332 11.57 -26.90 -36.55
CA ALA A 332 10.99 -28.12 -37.00
C ALA A 332 10.54 -29.01 -35.82
N CYS A 333 9.25 -29.33 -35.73
CA CYS A 333 8.71 -30.27 -34.76
C CYS A 333 8.42 -31.64 -35.43
N PRO A 334 8.85 -32.77 -34.84
CA PRO A 334 8.56 -34.09 -35.38
C PRO A 334 7.06 -34.38 -35.54
N SER A 335 6.24 -33.77 -34.66
CA SER A 335 4.78 -33.93 -34.69
C SER A 335 4.05 -32.91 -35.54
N ASP A 336 4.72 -32.08 -36.31
CA ASP A 336 4.13 -30.94 -37.03
C ASP A 336 2.94 -31.36 -37.90
N LYS A 337 3.12 -32.39 -38.77
CA LYS A 337 2.06 -32.89 -39.64
C LYS A 337 0.84 -33.39 -38.85
N LYS A 338 1.04 -34.11 -37.73
CA LYS A 338 -0.05 -34.65 -36.91
C LYS A 338 -0.79 -33.57 -36.14
N CYS A 339 -0.10 -32.55 -35.64
CA CYS A 339 -0.66 -31.48 -34.82
C CYS A 339 -1.27 -30.35 -35.65
N ASN A 340 -0.62 -29.96 -36.74
CA ASN A 340 -0.89 -28.73 -37.47
C ASN A 340 -1.50 -28.98 -38.89
N GLY A 341 -1.35 -30.21 -39.44
CA GLY A 341 -1.78 -30.49 -40.81
C GLY A 341 -1.16 -29.50 -41.81
N CYS A 342 -1.97 -28.88 -42.64
CA CYS A 342 -1.57 -27.84 -43.58
C CYS A 342 -1.61 -26.41 -43.02
N SER A 343 -1.93 -26.24 -41.74
CA SER A 343 -2.06 -24.90 -41.15
C SER A 343 -0.68 -24.21 -41.00
N VAL A 344 -0.49 -23.12 -41.69
CA VAL A 344 0.69 -22.26 -41.55
C VAL A 344 0.76 -21.64 -40.17
N TYR A 345 -0.37 -21.25 -39.58
CA TYR A 345 -0.47 -20.67 -38.26
C TYR A 345 -0.19 -21.69 -37.14
N GLY A 346 -0.51 -22.93 -37.36
CA GLY A 346 -0.35 -24.04 -36.42
C GLY A 346 -1.54 -24.18 -35.44
N LYS A 347 -1.47 -25.24 -34.62
CA LYS A 347 -2.49 -25.56 -33.63
C LYS A 347 -2.68 -24.42 -32.64
N THR A 348 -3.93 -24.04 -32.45
CA THR A 348 -4.33 -23.05 -31.47
C THR A 348 -5.12 -23.71 -30.34
N VAL A 349 -4.77 -23.37 -29.11
CA VAL A 349 -5.49 -23.82 -27.91
C VAL A 349 -6.04 -22.59 -27.20
N ARG A 350 -7.30 -22.64 -26.78
CA ARG A 350 -7.95 -21.64 -25.97
C ARG A 350 -8.35 -22.23 -24.64
N VAL A 351 -7.96 -21.57 -23.56
CA VAL A 351 -8.29 -21.98 -22.19
C VAL A 351 -9.21 -20.95 -21.59
N GLN A 352 -10.38 -21.37 -21.14
CA GLN A 352 -11.30 -20.52 -20.40
C GLN A 352 -10.69 -20.18 -19.04
N CYS A 353 -10.56 -18.90 -18.72
CA CYS A 353 -10.10 -18.47 -17.39
C CYS A 353 -11.01 -19.01 -16.28
N ALA A 354 -12.32 -19.12 -16.54
CA ALA A 354 -13.30 -19.62 -15.59
C ALA A 354 -13.14 -21.10 -15.22
N LEU A 355 -12.36 -21.89 -15.97
CA LEU A 355 -12.06 -23.28 -15.60
C LEU A 355 -11.30 -23.37 -14.26
N ASP A 356 -10.37 -22.46 -14.07
CA ASP A 356 -9.63 -22.33 -12.81
C ASP A 356 -8.99 -20.92 -12.78
N LEU A 357 -9.65 -19.99 -12.10
CA LEU A 357 -9.21 -18.59 -12.01
C LEU A 357 -7.83 -18.44 -11.37
N ARG A 358 -7.46 -19.36 -10.48
CA ARG A 358 -6.14 -19.39 -9.84
C ARG A 358 -5.05 -19.79 -10.82
N ARG A 359 -5.28 -20.80 -11.67
CA ARG A 359 -4.28 -21.32 -12.63
C ARG A 359 -4.23 -20.56 -13.93
N PHE A 360 -5.39 -20.11 -14.40
CA PHE A 360 -5.51 -19.44 -15.70
C PHE A 360 -5.91 -17.95 -15.55
N PRO A 361 -5.14 -17.14 -14.79
CA PRO A 361 -5.43 -15.72 -14.66
C PRO A 361 -5.27 -15.00 -16.00
N PRO A 362 -5.95 -13.85 -16.21
CA PRO A 362 -5.87 -13.08 -17.46
C PRO A 362 -4.45 -12.67 -17.88
N ILE A 363 -3.52 -12.58 -16.94
CA ILE A 363 -2.07 -12.40 -17.19
C ILE A 363 -1.37 -13.65 -16.67
N PRO A 364 -1.03 -14.63 -17.55
CA PRO A 364 -0.41 -15.87 -17.13
C PRO A 364 0.99 -15.65 -16.51
N ARG A 365 1.28 -16.38 -15.44
CA ARG A 365 2.51 -16.25 -14.65
C ARG A 365 3.80 -16.41 -15.48
N ALA A 366 3.79 -17.31 -16.46
CA ALA A 366 4.94 -17.61 -17.31
C ALA A 366 5.18 -16.58 -18.45
N THR A 367 4.57 -15.39 -18.37
CA THR A 367 4.71 -14.34 -19.38
C THR A 367 5.62 -13.21 -18.91
N ARG A 368 6.29 -12.56 -19.88
CA ARG A 368 7.09 -11.35 -19.60
C ARG A 368 6.25 -10.20 -19.04
N GLU A 369 4.95 -10.13 -19.44
CA GLU A 369 4.03 -9.12 -18.87
C GLU A 369 3.84 -9.34 -17.37
N PHE A 370 3.61 -10.58 -16.94
CA PHE A 370 3.49 -10.91 -15.52
C PHE A 370 4.77 -10.51 -14.77
N GLU A 371 5.94 -10.98 -15.24
CA GLU A 371 7.23 -10.69 -14.60
C GLU A 371 7.46 -9.17 -14.44
N THR A 372 7.21 -8.42 -15.53
CA THR A 372 7.42 -6.97 -15.52
C THR A 372 6.49 -6.25 -14.55
N ARG A 373 5.21 -6.61 -14.55
CA ARG A 373 4.21 -5.97 -13.67
C ARG A 373 4.34 -6.41 -12.22
N TYR A 374 4.69 -7.68 -11.97
CA TYR A 374 4.87 -8.22 -10.62
C TYR A 374 6.03 -7.54 -9.87
N LYS A 375 7.08 -7.11 -10.56
CA LYS A 375 8.16 -6.29 -9.98
C LYS A 375 7.64 -5.02 -9.29
N GLY A 376 6.48 -4.53 -9.71
CA GLY A 376 5.79 -3.41 -9.05
C GLY A 376 5.41 -3.69 -7.59
N ARG A 377 5.35 -4.97 -7.15
CA ARG A 377 5.07 -5.33 -5.76
C ARG A 377 6.06 -4.69 -4.77
N THR A 378 7.30 -4.47 -5.18
CA THR A 378 8.29 -3.79 -4.34
C THR A 378 7.88 -2.38 -3.89
N ALA A 379 6.88 -1.76 -4.53
CA ALA A 379 6.35 -0.47 -4.11
C ALA A 379 5.75 -0.52 -2.69
N VAL A 380 4.98 -1.57 -2.37
CA VAL A 380 4.40 -1.72 -1.03
C VAL A 380 5.47 -1.97 0.03
N GLU A 381 6.53 -2.72 -0.30
CA GLU A 381 7.67 -2.94 0.60
C GLU A 381 8.38 -1.62 0.93
N ARG A 382 8.56 -0.75 -0.07
CA ARG A 382 9.16 0.59 0.14
C ARG A 382 8.27 1.50 0.99
N VAL A 383 6.94 1.43 0.83
CA VAL A 383 6.00 2.19 1.68
C VAL A 383 6.00 1.63 3.10
N ASN A 384 6.00 0.31 3.28
CA ASN A 384 6.14 -0.35 4.57
C ASN A 384 7.43 0.08 5.28
N ALA A 385 8.57 0.03 4.59
CA ALA A 385 9.86 0.45 5.14
C ALA A 385 9.85 1.94 5.57
N ARG A 386 9.27 2.82 4.76
CA ARG A 386 9.11 4.24 5.13
C ARG A 386 8.21 4.42 6.34
N THR A 387 7.08 3.72 6.39
CA THR A 387 6.14 3.81 7.52
C THR A 387 6.79 3.33 8.81
N LYS A 388 7.52 2.22 8.76
CA LYS A 388 8.20 1.63 9.91
C LYS A 388 9.41 2.46 10.36
N LEU A 389 10.32 2.75 9.44
CA LEU A 389 11.64 3.30 9.77
C LEU A 389 11.66 4.83 9.79
N PHE A 390 10.96 5.50 8.85
CA PHE A 390 11.03 6.95 8.77
C PHE A 390 10.02 7.65 9.66
N TRP A 391 8.85 7.06 9.84
CA TRP A 391 7.80 7.62 10.69
C TRP A 391 7.64 6.90 12.01
N GLY A 392 8.48 5.91 12.27
CA GLY A 392 8.57 5.23 13.56
C GLY A 392 7.32 4.43 13.94
N ALA A 393 6.63 3.83 12.95
CA ALA A 393 5.46 2.99 13.25
C ALA A 393 5.83 1.76 14.09
N ASP A 394 7.09 1.32 14.05
CA ASP A 394 7.64 0.16 14.76
C ASP A 394 8.63 0.56 15.87
N ASP A 395 8.53 1.80 16.39
CA ASP A 395 9.46 2.29 17.41
C ASP A 395 9.21 1.70 18.81
N GLY A 396 8.13 0.97 18.98
CA GLY A 396 7.75 0.31 20.24
C GLY A 396 7.40 1.28 21.37
N ASN A 397 7.30 2.59 21.11
CA ASN A 397 7.03 3.59 22.14
C ASN A 397 5.54 3.79 22.46
N CYS A 398 4.66 3.19 21.66
CA CYS A 398 3.22 3.24 21.89
C CYS A 398 2.76 2.09 22.78
N THR A 399 2.28 2.43 23.97
CA THR A 399 1.62 1.50 24.88
C THR A 399 0.11 1.64 24.78
N GLY A 400 -0.59 0.50 24.72
CA GLY A 400 -2.05 0.46 24.63
C GLY A 400 -2.61 0.67 23.21
N ALA A 401 -3.67 -0.06 22.90
CA ALA A 401 -4.23 -0.14 21.55
C ALA A 401 -4.68 1.22 21.01
N TYR A 402 -5.34 2.06 21.81
CA TYR A 402 -5.80 3.37 21.36
C TYR A 402 -4.67 4.25 20.84
N ARG A 403 -3.57 4.37 21.62
CA ARG A 403 -2.42 5.17 21.20
C ARG A 403 -1.75 4.60 19.96
N PHE A 404 -1.65 3.28 19.85
CA PHE A 404 -1.06 2.62 18.71
C PHE A 404 -1.85 2.88 17.42
N HIS A 405 -3.18 2.72 17.48
CA HIS A 405 -4.05 3.01 16.34
C HIS A 405 -4.01 4.49 15.93
N ALA A 406 -4.03 5.43 16.92
CA ALA A 406 -3.88 6.85 16.67
C ALA A 406 -2.53 7.19 16.00
N HIS A 407 -1.45 6.60 16.51
CA HIS A 407 -0.09 6.76 15.97
C HIS A 407 -0.02 6.37 14.51
N LEU A 408 -0.43 5.14 14.17
CA LEU A 408 -0.38 4.64 12.80
C LEU A 408 -1.28 5.46 11.86
N SER A 409 -2.52 5.75 12.29
CA SER A 409 -3.46 6.53 11.47
C SER A 409 -2.95 7.94 11.20
N THR A 410 -2.30 8.58 12.17
CA THR A 410 -1.68 9.91 11.99
C THR A 410 -0.52 9.85 10.99
N ILE A 411 0.31 8.83 11.03
CA ILE A 411 1.37 8.61 10.03
C ILE A 411 0.77 8.57 8.62
N LEU A 412 -0.32 7.85 8.44
CA LEU A 412 -0.97 7.70 7.12
C LEU A 412 -1.63 9.01 6.67
N VAL A 413 -2.16 9.82 7.59
CA VAL A 413 -2.64 11.18 7.27
C VAL A 413 -1.51 12.07 6.78
N VAL A 414 -0.35 12.06 7.45
CA VAL A 414 0.83 12.83 7.02
C VAL A 414 1.35 12.33 5.67
N HIS A 415 1.41 11.02 5.47
CA HIS A 415 1.78 10.40 4.20
C HIS A 415 0.89 10.88 3.04
N ALA A 416 -0.43 10.80 3.22
CA ALA A 416 -1.40 11.25 2.21
C ALA A 416 -1.34 12.77 2.00
N GLY A 417 -1.14 13.55 3.06
CA GLY A 417 -0.99 14.99 3.00
C GLY A 417 0.22 15.42 2.18
N PHE A 418 1.37 14.79 2.37
CA PHE A 418 2.57 15.04 1.56
C PHE A 418 2.37 14.67 0.08
N ALA A 419 1.68 13.57 -0.22
CA ALA A 419 1.37 13.21 -1.59
C ALA A 419 0.46 14.26 -2.26
N ASN A 420 -0.53 14.80 -1.53
CA ASN A 420 -1.37 15.89 -2.01
C ASN A 420 -0.57 17.18 -2.29
N LEU A 421 0.35 17.58 -1.39
CA LEU A 421 1.21 18.73 -1.64
C LEU A 421 2.06 18.55 -2.91
N LEU A 422 2.62 17.36 -3.11
CA LEU A 422 3.39 17.04 -4.31
C LEU A 422 2.52 17.05 -5.58
N ALA A 423 1.24 16.69 -5.47
CA ALA A 423 0.31 16.74 -6.59
C ALA A 423 -0.09 18.16 -7.01
N MET A 424 -0.01 19.12 -6.08
CA MET A 424 -0.29 20.54 -6.36
C MET A 424 0.85 21.24 -7.11
N ALA A 425 2.05 20.69 -7.10
CA ALA A 425 3.19 21.23 -7.82
C ALA A 425 3.20 20.76 -9.27
N PRO A 426 3.68 21.57 -10.24
CA PRO A 426 3.97 21.12 -11.60
C PRO A 426 4.85 19.86 -11.57
N ARG A 427 4.50 18.89 -12.39
CA ARG A 427 5.17 17.58 -12.41
C ARG A 427 5.68 17.28 -13.81
N HIS A 428 6.89 16.73 -13.89
CA HIS A 428 7.36 16.11 -15.11
C HIS A 428 6.63 14.77 -15.33
N GLU A 429 6.45 14.42 -16.59
CA GLU A 429 5.86 13.14 -16.95
C GLU A 429 6.67 11.99 -16.31
N GLY A 430 5.97 11.04 -15.68
CA GLY A 430 6.61 9.91 -14.99
C GLY A 430 7.06 10.18 -13.54
N GLN A 431 7.00 11.41 -13.04
CA GLN A 431 7.41 11.72 -11.68
C GLN A 431 6.45 11.15 -10.63
N SER A 432 7.00 10.33 -9.72
CA SER A 432 6.26 9.74 -8.59
C SER A 432 5.86 10.81 -7.56
N LEU A 433 4.70 10.59 -6.92
CA LEU A 433 4.21 11.34 -5.75
C LEU A 433 4.70 10.76 -4.43
N SER A 434 5.62 9.79 -4.48
CA SER A 434 6.14 9.10 -3.30
C SER A 434 6.50 10.09 -2.20
N PRO A 435 5.86 10.00 -1.02
CA PRO A 435 6.16 10.88 0.09
C PRO A 435 7.56 10.57 0.65
N VAL A 436 8.46 11.52 0.48
CA VAL A 436 9.85 11.45 0.89
C VAL A 436 10.14 12.42 2.04
N ARG A 437 11.40 12.77 2.27
CA ARG A 437 11.78 13.71 3.31
C ARG A 437 11.18 15.10 3.08
N LEU A 438 10.78 15.79 4.14
CA LEU A 438 10.24 17.14 4.11
C LEU A 438 11.11 18.11 3.29
N SER A 439 12.43 18.05 3.44
CA SER A 439 13.37 18.88 2.69
C SER A 439 13.30 18.65 1.15
N VAL A 440 13.05 17.42 0.74
CA VAL A 440 12.87 17.10 -0.70
C VAL A 440 11.54 17.65 -1.20
N ILE A 441 10.46 17.52 -0.41
CA ILE A 441 9.14 18.05 -0.74
C ILE A 441 9.21 19.58 -0.82
N ALA A 442 9.80 20.23 0.19
CA ALA A 442 9.97 21.68 0.23
C ALA A 442 10.74 22.21 -0.98
N ARG A 443 11.83 21.53 -1.36
CA ARG A 443 12.60 21.87 -2.57
C ARG A 443 11.75 21.75 -3.83
N ARG A 444 11.04 20.64 -4.05
CA ARG A 444 10.17 20.46 -5.22
C ARG A 444 9.10 21.53 -5.33
N LEU A 445 8.48 21.91 -4.21
CA LEU A 445 7.46 22.97 -4.20
C LEU A 445 8.04 24.35 -4.50
N ARG A 446 9.26 24.66 -4.01
CA ARG A 446 9.96 25.89 -4.33
C ARG A 446 10.37 25.97 -5.80
N ASP A 447 11.00 24.92 -6.31
CA ASP A 447 11.47 24.87 -7.69
C ASP A 447 10.29 25.01 -8.68
N ALA A 448 9.14 24.41 -8.34
CA ALA A 448 7.90 24.57 -9.11
C ALA A 448 7.34 26.00 -9.07
N ALA A 449 7.41 26.69 -7.91
CA ALA A 449 6.97 28.07 -7.81
C ALA A 449 7.88 29.04 -8.61
N GLN A 450 9.20 28.78 -8.62
CA GLN A 450 10.14 29.56 -9.42
C GLN A 450 9.98 29.35 -10.93
N ALA A 451 9.56 28.15 -11.36
CA ALA A 451 9.30 27.88 -12.78
C ALA A 451 7.97 28.48 -13.29
N ALA A 452 7.07 28.84 -12.37
CA ALA A 452 5.76 29.44 -12.67
C ALA A 452 5.76 30.98 -12.60
N ALA A 453 6.82 31.59 -12.03
CA ALA A 453 7.06 33.03 -11.97
C ALA A 453 7.91 33.51 -13.16
#